data_66b19486d4dd3b047e2725c19515efc5
#
_entry.id   66b19486d4dd3b047e2725c19515efc5
#
_cell.length_a   1.000
_cell.length_b   1.000
_cell.length_c   1.000
_cell.angle_alpha   90.00
_cell.angle_beta   90.00
_cell.angle_gamma   90.00
#
_symmetry.space_group_name_H-M   'P 1'
#
loop_
_entity.id
_entity.type
_entity.pdbx_description
1 polymer ?
#
loop_
_entity_poly.entity_id
_entity_poly.type
_entity_poly.pdbx_seq_one_letter_code
_entity_poly.pdbx_strand_id
1 'polypeptide(L)'
;VTAGALVGPLTGNTTGTHTGPVATDALTVRDVAVVAPPPNTSAELLAALAPLTSVAAWRHDRVGVASGTVASFGNLAATLTIAGTPTVGHPQAKADGGTARGMYFDASTTDSLSADVLDPAATSFVAGVRCALVADPGGTDHHLIGRNKAIGGVIPGWTIYVGDNGDLKYWVSDGTHIFSGTFAATTLAIGSPPIEIVAQLDRSGANPVFRLRWSRNGATISSTSVTMASLGSISTTAQEFGFGAVPAAAPSFNGGAWVQWAWFASGTQAEGSSLAQTCSQGLGWEQ
;
A
#
# COMPACT_ATOMS: atom_id res chain seq x y z
N VAL A 1 -14.54 -3.30 42.38
CA VAL A 1 -13.82 -2.03 42.48
C VAL A 1 -14.52 -1.07 41.53
N THR A 2 -15.23 -0.08 42.10
CA THR A 2 -15.95 0.94 41.36
C THR A 2 -14.93 1.83 40.67
N ALA A 3 -15.01 1.97 39.37
CA ALA A 3 -14.17 2.88 38.61
C ALA A 3 -14.50 4.32 39.04
N GLY A 4 -13.61 4.94 39.78
CA GLY A 4 -13.69 6.35 40.12
C GLY A 4 -13.47 7.19 38.88
N ALA A 5 -14.40 8.06 38.54
CA ALA A 5 -14.20 9.04 37.49
C ALA A 5 -13.02 9.96 37.84
N LEU A 6 -12.01 10.03 37.02
CA LEU A 6 -10.97 11.04 37.10
C LEU A 6 -11.57 12.37 36.67
N VAL A 7 -11.90 13.21 37.65
CA VAL A 7 -12.42 14.56 37.40
C VAL A 7 -11.33 15.56 37.82
N GLY A 8 -10.58 16.06 36.85
CA GLY A 8 -9.61 17.14 37.07
C GLY A 8 -8.67 17.31 35.87
N PRO A 9 -8.12 18.51 35.65
CA PRO A 9 -7.15 18.72 34.60
C PRO A 9 -5.85 17.97 34.95
N LEU A 10 -5.46 17.04 34.09
CA LEU A 10 -4.15 16.40 34.15
C LEU A 10 -3.07 17.41 33.72
N THR A 11 -2.45 18.07 34.71
CA THR A 11 -1.28 18.91 34.48
C THR A 11 -0.04 18.13 34.91
N GLY A 12 0.66 17.57 33.93
CA GLY A 12 1.93 16.89 34.18
C GLY A 12 2.12 15.65 33.29
N ASN A 13 3.39 15.34 33.07
CA ASN A 13 3.81 14.15 32.34
C ASN A 13 3.55 12.91 33.22
N THR A 14 2.44 12.20 33.00
CA THR A 14 2.16 10.98 33.76
C THR A 14 2.72 9.78 33.00
N THR A 15 3.84 9.26 33.44
CA THR A 15 4.32 7.91 33.12
C THR A 15 3.52 6.90 33.97
N GLY A 16 2.33 6.56 33.52
CA GLY A 16 1.49 5.54 34.17
C GLY A 16 1.17 4.42 33.18
N THR A 17 1.41 3.19 33.60
CA THR A 17 0.96 2.01 32.83
C THR A 17 -0.52 1.78 33.11
N HIS A 18 -1.37 1.93 32.11
CA HIS A 18 -2.79 1.60 32.19
C HIS A 18 -3.00 0.11 31.87
N THR A 19 -3.50 -0.68 32.80
CA THR A 19 -3.69 -2.13 32.67
C THR A 19 -5.15 -2.54 32.49
N GLY A 20 -6.03 -1.67 32.00
CA GLY A 20 -7.44 -1.98 31.79
C GLY A 20 -7.88 -1.73 30.33
N PRO A 21 -9.00 -2.32 29.88
CA PRO A 21 -9.56 -2.00 28.59
C PRO A 21 -9.96 -0.52 28.54
N VAL A 22 -9.38 0.22 27.63
CA VAL A 22 -9.77 1.61 27.34
C VAL A 22 -10.89 1.54 26.31
N ALA A 23 -12.07 2.04 26.65
CA ALA A 23 -13.11 2.27 25.66
C ALA A 23 -12.59 3.33 24.67
N THR A 24 -12.46 2.95 23.41
CA THR A 24 -11.83 3.76 22.35
C THR A 24 -12.64 5.02 22.01
N ASP A 25 -13.87 5.12 22.47
CA ASP A 25 -14.81 6.19 22.09
C ASP A 25 -14.79 7.42 23.00
N ALA A 26 -13.96 7.44 24.05
CA ALA A 26 -14.07 8.46 25.10
C ALA A 26 -12.79 9.19 25.50
N LEU A 27 -11.67 9.00 24.81
CA LEU A 27 -10.44 9.70 25.18
C LEU A 27 -10.16 10.86 24.21
N THR A 28 -10.86 11.97 24.41
CA THR A 28 -10.45 13.25 23.83
C THR A 28 -9.54 13.93 24.85
N VAL A 29 -8.24 13.88 24.65
CA VAL A 29 -7.29 14.65 25.45
C VAL A 29 -6.96 15.92 24.68
N ARG A 30 -7.66 17.02 25.02
CA ARG A 30 -7.41 18.37 24.52
C ARG A 30 -7.34 18.45 22.98
N ASP A 31 -8.41 18.06 22.30
CA ASP A 31 -8.52 18.15 20.82
C ASP A 31 -7.44 17.40 20.03
N VAL A 32 -6.66 16.54 20.66
CA VAL A 32 -5.79 15.61 19.99
C VAL A 32 -6.57 14.31 19.76
N ALA A 33 -6.98 14.09 18.54
CA ALA A 33 -7.56 12.80 18.16
C ALA A 33 -6.52 11.69 18.41
N VAL A 34 -6.91 10.67 19.17
CA VAL A 34 -6.07 9.48 19.33
C VAL A 34 -6.19 8.67 18.05
N VAL A 35 -5.19 8.78 17.20
CA VAL A 35 -5.13 7.99 15.96
C VAL A 35 -5.03 6.51 16.35
N ALA A 36 -5.96 5.70 15.85
CA ALA A 36 -5.86 4.25 16.01
C ALA A 36 -4.54 3.76 15.42
N PRO A 37 -3.83 2.87 16.12
CA PRO A 37 -2.61 2.30 15.56
C PRO A 37 -2.94 1.56 14.26
N PRO A 38 -2.01 1.54 13.28
CA PRO A 38 -2.25 0.80 12.05
C PRO A 38 -2.52 -0.67 12.33
N PRO A 39 -3.31 -1.35 11.48
CA PRO A 39 -3.69 -2.75 11.67
C PRO A 39 -2.49 -3.65 11.96
N ASN A 40 -2.56 -4.38 13.05
CA ASN A 40 -1.46 -5.20 13.55
C ASN A 40 -1.65 -6.71 13.28
N THR A 41 -2.85 -7.11 12.93
CA THR A 41 -3.20 -8.50 12.58
C THR A 41 -3.85 -8.57 11.21
N SER A 42 -3.90 -9.77 10.62
CA SER A 42 -4.61 -9.99 9.35
C SER A 42 -6.11 -9.70 9.47
N ALA A 43 -6.71 -10.02 10.63
CA ALA A 43 -8.12 -9.74 10.89
C ALA A 43 -8.39 -8.24 11.00
N GLU A 44 -7.52 -7.49 11.66
CA GLU A 44 -7.62 -6.03 11.75
C GLU A 44 -7.45 -5.36 10.38
N LEU A 45 -6.50 -5.85 9.54
CA LEU A 45 -6.34 -5.35 8.19
C LEU A 45 -7.61 -5.58 7.36
N LEU A 46 -8.22 -6.75 7.43
CA LEU A 46 -9.48 -7.02 6.74
C LEU A 46 -10.64 -6.18 7.30
N ALA A 47 -10.69 -5.98 8.60
CA ALA A 47 -11.71 -5.13 9.23
C ALA A 47 -11.57 -3.66 8.80
N ALA A 48 -10.34 -3.18 8.67
CA ALA A 48 -10.05 -1.83 8.15
C ALA A 48 -10.49 -1.64 6.69
N LEU A 49 -10.61 -2.72 5.93
CA LEU A 49 -11.07 -2.75 4.54
C LEU A 49 -12.56 -3.13 4.42
N ALA A 50 -13.35 -2.93 5.48
CA ALA A 50 -14.77 -3.29 5.54
C ALA A 50 -15.66 -2.82 4.36
N PRO A 51 -15.36 -1.71 3.66
CA PRO A 51 -16.11 -1.33 2.46
C PRO A 51 -15.98 -2.33 1.30
N LEU A 52 -14.96 -3.19 1.33
CA LEU A 52 -14.66 -4.14 0.27
C LEU A 52 -15.20 -5.53 0.62
N THR A 53 -15.98 -6.11 -0.26
CA THR A 53 -16.61 -7.43 -0.08
C THR A 53 -15.74 -8.59 -0.55
N SER A 54 -14.71 -8.31 -1.38
CA SER A 54 -13.80 -9.32 -1.92
C SER A 54 -12.39 -8.74 -1.98
N VAL A 55 -11.51 -9.23 -1.10
CA VAL A 55 -10.14 -8.72 -0.93
C VAL A 55 -9.15 -9.87 -0.93
N ALA A 56 -8.10 -9.73 -1.74
CA ALA A 56 -6.85 -10.47 -1.57
C ALA A 56 -5.87 -9.60 -0.81
N ALA A 57 -5.33 -10.10 0.30
CA ALA A 57 -4.38 -9.35 1.11
C ALA A 57 -3.20 -10.22 1.53
N TRP A 58 -2.06 -9.60 1.74
CA TRP A 58 -0.82 -10.23 2.18
C TRP A 58 -0.19 -9.45 3.30
N ARG A 59 0.40 -10.18 4.23
CA ARG A 59 1.24 -9.61 5.29
C ARG A 59 2.60 -10.26 5.27
N HIS A 60 3.61 -9.44 5.27
CA HIS A 60 5.00 -9.87 5.12
C HIS A 60 5.81 -9.72 6.42
N ASP A 61 5.19 -9.26 7.49
CA ASP A 61 5.80 -9.15 8.82
C ASP A 61 5.92 -10.48 9.56
N ARG A 62 5.17 -11.50 9.10
CA ARG A 62 5.06 -12.82 9.78
C ARG A 62 5.32 -14.02 8.85
N VAL A 63 5.63 -13.79 7.61
CA VAL A 63 5.84 -14.88 6.65
C VAL A 63 7.29 -15.37 6.80
N GLY A 64 7.46 -16.51 7.43
CA GLY A 64 8.75 -17.19 7.57
C GLY A 64 9.24 -17.90 6.31
N VAL A 65 8.72 -17.55 5.12
CA VAL A 65 9.02 -18.24 3.86
C VAL A 65 9.82 -17.29 2.97
N ALA A 66 11.10 -17.58 2.82
CA ALA A 66 12.00 -16.87 1.91
C ALA A 66 11.98 -17.45 0.48
N SER A 67 11.23 -18.49 0.21
CA SER A 67 11.12 -19.14 -1.10
C SER A 67 9.80 -19.88 -1.24
N GLY A 68 9.36 -20.12 -2.48
CA GLY A 68 8.12 -20.82 -2.80
C GLY A 68 6.96 -19.90 -3.08
N THR A 69 5.81 -20.10 -2.47
CA THR A 69 4.59 -19.35 -2.75
C THR A 69 3.98 -18.73 -1.48
N VAL A 70 3.33 -17.58 -1.64
CA VAL A 70 2.59 -16.90 -0.57
C VAL A 70 1.13 -16.75 -1.01
N ALA A 71 0.23 -17.40 -0.30
CA ALA A 71 -1.20 -17.25 -0.51
C ALA A 71 -1.72 -15.96 0.13
N SER A 72 -2.70 -15.32 -0.50
CA SER A 72 -3.45 -14.24 0.13
C SER A 72 -4.29 -14.79 1.28
N PHE A 73 -4.56 -13.96 2.27
CA PHE A 73 -5.70 -14.11 3.17
C PHE A 73 -6.83 -13.19 2.68
N GLY A 74 -8.04 -13.40 3.20
CA GLY A 74 -9.26 -12.77 2.69
C GLY A 74 -10.08 -13.74 1.85
N ASN A 75 -11.09 -13.23 1.17
CA ASN A 75 -12.03 -14.05 0.41
C ASN A 75 -11.80 -14.05 -1.11
N LEU A 76 -10.86 -13.25 -1.58
CA LEU A 76 -10.33 -13.31 -2.94
C LEU A 76 -8.99 -14.08 -2.91
N ALA A 77 -9.02 -15.33 -3.36
CA ALA A 77 -7.84 -16.17 -3.34
C ALA A 77 -6.84 -15.74 -4.44
N ALA A 78 -5.60 -15.53 -4.04
CA ALA A 78 -4.49 -15.29 -4.95
C ALA A 78 -3.20 -15.83 -4.33
N THR A 79 -2.36 -16.46 -5.14
CA THR A 79 -1.07 -16.99 -4.71
C THR A 79 0.03 -16.36 -5.52
N LEU A 80 1.01 -15.75 -4.85
CA LEU A 80 2.17 -15.14 -5.46
C LEU A 80 3.38 -16.08 -5.31
N THR A 81 4.24 -16.09 -6.31
CA THR A 81 5.51 -16.84 -6.30
C THR A 81 6.64 -15.90 -5.90
N ILE A 82 7.48 -16.35 -4.99
CA ILE A 82 8.72 -15.66 -4.60
C ILE A 82 9.79 -15.96 -5.64
N ALA A 83 10.37 -14.92 -6.21
CA ALA A 83 11.60 -15.00 -7.01
C ALA A 83 12.73 -14.30 -6.26
N GLY A 84 13.96 -14.76 -6.47
CA GLY A 84 15.13 -14.27 -5.75
C GLY A 84 15.18 -14.72 -4.29
N THR A 85 15.73 -13.90 -3.43
CA THR A 85 15.95 -14.18 -2.01
C THR A 85 15.57 -12.99 -1.12
N PRO A 86 14.29 -12.54 -1.14
CA PRO A 86 13.89 -11.39 -0.33
C PRO A 86 14.09 -11.66 1.16
N THR A 87 14.46 -10.64 1.91
CA THR A 87 14.69 -10.74 3.34
C THR A 87 13.37 -10.63 4.11
N VAL A 88 12.95 -11.72 4.73
CA VAL A 88 11.74 -11.79 5.54
C VAL A 88 11.98 -11.23 6.95
N GLY A 89 11.01 -10.50 7.49
CA GLY A 89 11.10 -9.93 8.84
C GLY A 89 12.11 -8.78 8.96
N HIS A 90 12.52 -8.19 7.84
CA HIS A 90 13.42 -7.04 7.85
C HIS A 90 12.85 -5.89 8.68
N PRO A 91 13.62 -5.32 9.64
CA PRO A 91 13.15 -4.25 10.49
C PRO A 91 13.15 -2.91 9.74
N GLN A 92 12.12 -2.10 9.97
CA GLN A 92 12.03 -0.73 9.50
C GLN A 92 11.61 0.19 10.64
N ALA A 93 12.32 1.29 10.81
CA ALA A 93 12.00 2.26 11.85
C ALA A 93 10.64 2.94 11.56
N LYS A 94 9.81 3.04 12.59
CA LYS A 94 8.57 3.82 12.57
C LYS A 94 8.84 5.24 13.09
N ALA A 95 7.95 6.17 12.76
CA ALA A 95 8.08 7.55 13.23
C ALA A 95 7.89 7.71 14.73
N ASP A 96 7.16 6.81 15.38
CA ASP A 96 6.97 6.78 16.83
C ASP A 96 8.19 6.22 17.60
N GLY A 97 9.29 5.93 16.90
CA GLY A 97 10.49 5.31 17.45
C GLY A 97 10.42 3.79 17.60
N GLY A 98 9.29 3.19 17.23
CA GLY A 98 9.15 1.73 17.21
C GLY A 98 9.76 1.09 15.97
N THR A 99 9.63 -0.24 15.87
CA THR A 99 10.09 -1.02 14.73
C THR A 99 8.92 -1.79 14.13
N ALA A 100 8.74 -1.66 12.83
CA ALA A 100 7.88 -2.54 12.04
C ALA A 100 8.73 -3.62 11.37
N ARG A 101 8.12 -4.75 11.03
CA ARG A 101 8.77 -5.82 10.26
C ARG A 101 8.03 -6.04 8.97
N GLY A 102 8.76 -6.37 7.92
CA GLY A 102 8.21 -6.62 6.59
C GLY A 102 9.16 -7.43 5.74
N MET A 103 8.85 -7.57 4.47
CA MET A 103 9.71 -8.19 3.48
C MET A 103 10.49 -7.11 2.75
N TYR A 104 11.80 -7.26 2.70
CA TYR A 104 12.68 -6.39 1.94
C TYR A 104 13.09 -7.10 0.64
N PHE A 105 12.90 -6.42 -0.46
CA PHE A 105 13.30 -6.82 -1.79
C PHE A 105 14.61 -6.13 -2.12
N ASP A 106 15.68 -6.89 -2.27
CA ASP A 106 17.02 -6.33 -2.51
C ASP A 106 17.05 -5.52 -3.81
N ALA A 107 17.69 -4.36 -3.74
CA ALA A 107 17.79 -3.42 -4.85
C ALA A 107 18.62 -3.95 -6.03
N SER A 108 19.57 -4.83 -5.77
CA SER A 108 20.53 -5.35 -6.77
C SER A 108 20.03 -6.61 -7.49
N THR A 109 18.88 -7.15 -7.09
CA THR A 109 18.43 -8.48 -7.52
C THR A 109 17.07 -8.45 -8.19
N THR A 110 16.62 -9.61 -8.61
CA THR A 110 15.29 -9.85 -9.14
C THR A 110 14.28 -10.25 -8.06
N ASP A 111 14.52 -9.86 -6.82
CA ASP A 111 13.67 -10.20 -5.68
C ASP A 111 12.26 -9.66 -5.88
N SER A 112 11.30 -10.55 -5.94
CA SER A 112 9.89 -10.19 -6.18
C SER A 112 8.93 -11.21 -5.60
N LEU A 113 7.68 -10.76 -5.38
CA LEU A 113 6.50 -11.61 -5.29
C LEU A 113 5.60 -11.29 -6.45
N SER A 114 5.32 -12.25 -7.33
CA SER A 114 4.45 -12.01 -8.47
C SER A 114 3.72 -13.27 -8.95
N ALA A 115 2.60 -13.06 -9.64
CA ALA A 115 1.88 -14.09 -10.38
C ALA A 115 0.94 -13.47 -11.41
N ASP A 116 0.53 -14.26 -12.42
CA ASP A 116 -0.51 -13.89 -13.36
C ASP A 116 -1.90 -14.07 -12.72
N VAL A 117 -2.21 -13.19 -11.78
CA VAL A 117 -3.44 -13.14 -11.00
C VAL A 117 -3.92 -11.70 -10.86
N LEU A 118 -5.16 -11.50 -10.37
CA LEU A 118 -5.72 -10.19 -10.02
C LEU A 118 -5.68 -9.19 -11.18
N ASP A 119 -6.06 -9.65 -12.35
CA ASP A 119 -6.22 -8.79 -13.53
C ASP A 119 -7.55 -8.03 -13.44
N PRO A 120 -7.54 -6.71 -13.29
CA PRO A 120 -8.77 -5.92 -13.25
C PRO A 120 -9.42 -5.77 -14.62
N ALA A 121 -8.72 -6.06 -15.71
CA ALA A 121 -9.21 -5.93 -17.08
C ALA A 121 -9.86 -4.56 -17.37
N ALA A 122 -11.17 -4.57 -17.66
CA ALA A 122 -11.97 -3.36 -17.89
C ALA A 122 -12.78 -2.94 -16.66
N THR A 123 -12.54 -3.54 -15.49
CA THR A 123 -13.26 -3.21 -14.25
C THR A 123 -12.52 -2.19 -13.40
N SER A 124 -13.21 -1.63 -12.43
CA SER A 124 -12.61 -0.81 -11.38
C SER A 124 -11.74 -1.68 -10.47
N PHE A 125 -10.69 -1.09 -9.91
CA PHE A 125 -9.90 -1.73 -8.84
C PHE A 125 -9.51 -0.73 -7.77
N VAL A 126 -9.20 -1.25 -6.59
CA VAL A 126 -8.53 -0.53 -5.51
C VAL A 126 -7.45 -1.42 -4.91
N ALA A 127 -6.32 -0.83 -4.63
CA ALA A 127 -5.16 -1.53 -4.08
C ALA A 127 -4.45 -0.66 -3.06
N GLY A 128 -3.83 -1.29 -2.07
CA GLY A 128 -3.04 -0.59 -1.08
C GLY A 128 -1.76 -1.33 -0.73
N VAL A 129 -0.76 -0.55 -0.32
CA VAL A 129 0.52 -1.06 0.13
C VAL A 129 1.08 -0.19 1.25
N ARG A 130 1.62 -0.82 2.29
CA ARG A 130 2.48 -0.16 3.27
C ARG A 130 3.92 -0.49 2.98
N CYS A 131 4.70 0.53 2.66
CA CYS A 131 6.05 0.36 2.15
C CYS A 131 7.01 1.44 2.67
N ALA A 132 8.29 1.17 2.51
CA ALA A 132 9.38 2.11 2.69
C ALA A 132 10.47 1.84 1.65
N LEU A 133 11.29 2.82 1.36
CA LEU A 133 12.51 2.65 0.58
C LEU A 133 13.68 2.39 1.52
N VAL A 134 14.36 1.26 1.36
CA VAL A 134 15.49 0.84 2.21
C VAL A 134 16.81 1.09 1.53
N ALA A 135 16.88 0.86 0.23
CA ALA A 135 18.07 1.09 -0.57
C ALA A 135 17.71 1.67 -1.93
N ASP A 136 18.61 2.47 -2.47
CA ASP A 136 18.55 2.99 -3.83
C ASP A 136 19.75 2.43 -4.59
N PRO A 137 19.52 1.61 -5.63
CA PRO A 137 20.61 1.10 -6.45
C PRO A 137 21.23 2.16 -7.37
N GLY A 138 20.69 3.38 -7.36
CA GLY A 138 21.13 4.50 -8.18
C GLY A 138 20.56 4.48 -9.60
N GLY A 139 19.85 5.56 -9.95
CA GLY A 139 19.41 5.82 -11.33
C GLY A 139 18.34 4.89 -11.89
N THR A 140 17.55 4.25 -11.04
CA THR A 140 16.46 3.34 -11.44
C THR A 140 15.20 3.54 -10.62
N ASP A 141 14.06 3.26 -11.24
CA ASP A 141 12.77 3.27 -10.57
C ASP A 141 12.59 2.02 -9.69
N HIS A 142 11.85 2.13 -8.58
CA HIS A 142 11.57 1.07 -7.62
C HIS A 142 10.09 0.71 -7.63
N HIS A 143 9.76 -0.52 -7.98
CA HIS A 143 8.39 -0.99 -8.00
C HIS A 143 7.86 -1.21 -6.59
N LEU A 144 6.69 -0.67 -6.30
CA LEU A 144 6.01 -0.85 -5.02
C LEU A 144 4.89 -1.88 -5.14
N ILE A 145 3.93 -1.64 -6.03
CA ILE A 145 2.79 -2.52 -6.28
C ILE A 145 2.26 -2.27 -7.69
N GLY A 146 1.84 -3.31 -8.37
CA GLY A 146 1.20 -3.14 -9.67
C GLY A 146 1.05 -4.44 -10.45
N ARG A 147 0.52 -4.31 -11.65
CA ARG A 147 0.45 -5.33 -12.67
C ARG A 147 1.11 -4.78 -13.93
N ASN A 148 2.44 -4.76 -13.91
CA ASN A 148 3.24 -4.28 -15.04
C ASN A 148 4.67 -4.78 -14.94
N LYS A 149 5.24 -5.22 -16.07
CA LYS A 149 6.62 -5.68 -16.20
C LYS A 149 7.57 -4.66 -16.83
N ALA A 150 7.08 -3.55 -17.36
CA ALA A 150 7.92 -2.55 -18.00
C ALA A 150 7.24 -1.18 -18.04
N ILE A 151 8.00 -0.12 -17.68
CA ILE A 151 7.60 1.26 -17.95
C ILE A 151 8.09 1.64 -19.35
N GLY A 152 7.31 2.43 -20.07
CA GLY A 152 7.71 3.04 -21.33
C GLY A 152 7.34 2.28 -22.60
N GLY A 153 6.68 1.13 -22.47
CA GLY A 153 6.02 0.45 -23.59
C GLY A 153 4.52 0.69 -23.58
N VAL A 154 3.87 0.61 -24.74
CA VAL A 154 2.41 0.56 -24.87
C VAL A 154 1.88 -0.81 -24.42
N ILE A 155 2.24 -1.27 -23.22
CA ILE A 155 1.81 -2.56 -22.68
C ILE A 155 0.69 -2.29 -21.68
N PRO A 156 -0.47 -2.97 -21.75
CA PRO A 156 -1.53 -2.78 -20.77
C PRO A 156 -1.07 -3.13 -19.37
N GLY A 157 -1.56 -2.39 -18.36
CA GLY A 157 -1.26 -2.62 -16.96
C GLY A 157 -1.27 -1.34 -16.12
N TRP A 158 -0.85 -1.46 -14.88
CA TRP A 158 -0.73 -0.35 -13.95
C TRP A 158 0.38 -0.61 -12.94
N THR A 159 0.97 0.45 -12.43
CA THR A 159 1.97 0.36 -11.37
C THR A 159 2.07 1.65 -10.55
N ILE A 160 2.41 1.48 -9.28
CA ILE A 160 2.87 2.52 -8.36
C ILE A 160 4.34 2.24 -8.07
N TYR A 161 5.16 3.24 -8.21
CA TYR A 161 6.60 3.10 -8.08
C TYR A 161 7.25 4.37 -7.50
N VAL A 162 8.48 4.23 -7.05
CA VAL A 162 9.33 5.36 -6.65
C VAL A 162 10.33 5.60 -7.76
N GLY A 163 10.41 6.83 -8.25
CA GLY A 163 11.42 7.22 -9.23
C GLY A 163 12.81 7.33 -8.59
N ASP A 164 13.83 7.41 -9.43
CA ASP A 164 15.23 7.58 -9.06
C ASP A 164 15.52 8.79 -8.15
N ASN A 165 14.66 9.80 -8.18
CA ASN A 165 14.71 10.98 -7.31
C ASN A 165 13.89 10.85 -6.00
N GLY A 166 13.33 9.68 -5.71
CA GLY A 166 12.49 9.43 -4.56
C GLY A 166 11.03 9.87 -4.70
N ASP A 167 10.62 10.38 -5.85
CA ASP A 167 9.23 10.78 -6.09
C ASP A 167 8.33 9.56 -6.25
N LEU A 168 7.16 9.59 -5.61
CA LEU A 168 6.11 8.63 -5.88
C LEU A 168 5.51 8.90 -7.25
N LYS A 169 5.47 7.86 -8.06
CA LYS A 169 4.98 7.91 -9.44
C LYS A 169 3.93 6.83 -9.69
N TYR A 170 3.12 7.06 -10.70
CA TYR A 170 2.19 6.06 -11.22
C TYR A 170 2.30 5.94 -12.72
N TRP A 171 1.91 4.79 -13.23
CA TRP A 171 1.76 4.53 -14.64
C TRP A 171 0.56 3.59 -14.85
N VAL A 172 -0.30 3.92 -15.82
CA VAL A 172 -1.46 3.13 -16.23
C VAL A 172 -1.54 3.16 -17.75
N SER A 173 -1.73 2.01 -18.38
CA SER A 173 -1.86 1.92 -19.84
C SER A 173 -2.85 0.84 -20.24
N ASP A 174 -3.56 1.07 -21.34
CA ASP A 174 -4.41 0.10 -22.01
C ASP A 174 -3.77 -0.50 -23.28
N GLY A 175 -2.48 -0.21 -23.50
CA GLY A 175 -1.78 -0.60 -24.72
C GLY A 175 -1.91 0.39 -25.89
N THR A 176 -2.73 1.42 -25.73
CA THR A 176 -2.93 2.50 -26.72
C THR A 176 -2.70 3.85 -26.07
N HIS A 177 -3.26 4.06 -24.88
CA HIS A 177 -3.12 5.27 -24.11
C HIS A 177 -2.23 5.01 -22.89
N ILE A 178 -1.39 5.98 -22.57
CA ILE A 178 -0.50 5.96 -21.40
C ILE A 178 -0.84 7.16 -20.53
N PHE A 179 -1.07 6.91 -19.25
CA PHE A 179 -1.24 7.92 -18.21
C PHE A 179 -0.18 7.70 -17.16
N SER A 180 0.68 8.66 -16.97
CA SER A 180 1.74 8.61 -15.97
C SER A 180 1.95 9.96 -15.33
N GLY A 181 2.49 9.97 -14.13
CA GLY A 181 2.78 11.22 -13.43
C GLY A 181 3.41 11.01 -12.07
N THR A 182 3.81 12.12 -11.47
CA THR A 182 4.34 12.19 -10.12
C THR A 182 3.23 12.62 -9.18
N PHE A 183 3.12 11.99 -8.01
CA PHE A 183 2.28 12.51 -6.93
C PHE A 183 2.90 13.79 -6.41
N ALA A 184 2.08 14.76 -6.08
CA ALA A 184 2.59 16.01 -5.57
C ALA A 184 3.52 15.80 -4.36
N ALA A 185 4.74 16.26 -4.52
CA ALA A 185 5.65 16.75 -3.49
C ALA A 185 6.04 15.81 -2.33
N THR A 186 6.18 14.50 -2.51
CA THR A 186 6.79 13.70 -1.46
C THR A 186 7.91 12.86 -1.98
N THR A 187 9.08 13.22 -1.52
CA THR A 187 10.26 12.39 -1.68
C THR A 187 10.21 11.26 -0.66
N LEU A 188 10.14 10.03 -1.14
CA LEU A 188 10.32 8.85 -0.31
C LEU A 188 11.82 8.61 -0.16
N ALA A 189 12.42 9.23 0.85
CA ALA A 189 13.85 9.07 1.08
C ALA A 189 14.17 7.70 1.68
N ILE A 190 15.35 7.19 1.39
CA ILE A 190 15.90 5.98 2.01
C ILE A 190 15.90 6.14 3.53
N GLY A 191 15.46 5.10 4.23
CA GLY A 191 15.39 5.09 5.70
C GLY A 191 14.26 5.93 6.28
N SER A 192 13.43 6.56 5.44
CA SER A 192 12.21 7.22 5.93
C SER A 192 11.25 6.19 6.54
N PRO A 193 10.47 6.61 7.54
CA PRO A 193 9.41 5.76 8.08
C PRO A 193 8.44 5.29 6.99
N PRO A 194 7.82 4.10 7.17
CA PRO A 194 6.87 3.56 6.21
C PRO A 194 5.74 4.52 5.88
N ILE A 195 5.34 4.49 4.64
CA ILE A 195 4.13 5.17 4.15
C ILE A 195 3.10 4.15 3.72
N GLU A 196 1.89 4.59 3.65
CA GLU A 196 0.78 3.87 3.06
C GLU A 196 0.29 4.57 1.81
N ILE A 197 0.01 3.76 0.81
CA ILE A 197 -0.54 4.21 -0.45
C ILE A 197 -1.82 3.44 -0.71
N VAL A 198 -2.87 4.15 -1.08
CA VAL A 198 -4.11 3.58 -1.62
C VAL A 198 -4.31 4.14 -3.03
N ALA A 199 -4.36 3.25 -4.00
CA ALA A 199 -4.61 3.55 -5.40
C ALA A 199 -5.95 2.98 -5.83
N GLN A 200 -6.76 3.77 -6.54
CA GLN A 200 -8.05 3.36 -7.07
C GLN A 200 -8.18 3.77 -8.53
N LEU A 201 -8.53 2.84 -9.39
CA LEU A 201 -9.07 3.12 -10.72
C LEU A 201 -10.58 2.96 -10.67
N ASP A 202 -11.31 4.05 -10.72
CA ASP A 202 -12.77 4.09 -10.69
C ASP A 202 -13.30 4.27 -12.12
N ARG A 203 -14.07 3.31 -12.59
CA ARG A 203 -14.67 3.28 -13.92
C ARG A 203 -16.20 3.47 -13.91
N SER A 204 -16.78 3.86 -12.78
CA SER A 204 -18.23 4.06 -12.65
C SER A 204 -18.74 5.27 -13.45
N GLY A 205 -17.88 6.22 -13.77
CA GLY A 205 -18.21 7.42 -14.54
C GLY A 205 -17.96 7.29 -16.05
N ALA A 206 -18.31 8.33 -16.80
CA ALA A 206 -18.10 8.39 -18.25
C ALA A 206 -16.62 8.31 -18.65
N ASN A 207 -15.73 8.80 -17.80
CA ASN A 207 -14.29 8.65 -17.95
C ASN A 207 -13.73 7.99 -16.70
N PRO A 208 -12.84 7.01 -16.81
CA PRO A 208 -12.11 6.46 -15.67
C PRO A 208 -11.35 7.54 -14.91
N VAL A 209 -11.34 7.43 -13.59
CA VAL A 209 -10.59 8.33 -12.71
C VAL A 209 -9.63 7.51 -11.86
N PHE A 210 -8.35 7.83 -11.93
CA PHE A 210 -7.34 7.25 -11.08
C PHE A 210 -7.12 8.15 -9.88
N ARG A 211 -7.31 7.61 -8.67
CA ARG A 211 -7.15 8.31 -7.40
C ARG A 211 -6.03 7.69 -6.61
N LEU A 212 -5.22 8.52 -6.03
CA LEU A 212 -4.10 8.12 -5.20
C LEU A 212 -4.14 8.88 -3.89
N ARG A 213 -3.97 8.14 -2.81
CA ARG A 213 -3.85 8.67 -1.46
C ARG A 213 -2.65 8.06 -0.80
N TRP A 214 -1.92 8.86 -0.07
CA TRP A 214 -0.83 8.37 0.73
C TRP A 214 -0.76 9.13 2.05
N SER A 215 -0.27 8.46 3.08
CA SER A 215 0.00 9.04 4.39
C SER A 215 1.35 8.60 4.91
N ARG A 216 1.92 9.42 5.78
CA ARG A 216 3.14 9.10 6.51
C ARG A 216 2.86 9.30 7.99
N ASN A 217 2.89 8.20 8.77
CA ASN A 217 2.84 8.24 10.23
C ASN A 217 1.61 8.95 10.81
N GLY A 218 0.45 8.80 10.22
CA GLY A 218 -0.75 9.50 10.65
C GLY A 218 -0.73 11.02 10.37
N ALA A 219 0.29 11.52 9.66
CA ALA A 219 0.30 12.91 9.18
C ALA A 219 -0.72 13.09 8.06
N THR A 220 -1.07 14.32 7.78
CA THR A 220 -2.04 14.72 6.76
C THR A 220 -1.86 13.93 5.47
N ILE A 221 -2.92 13.27 5.02
CA ILE A 221 -2.93 12.53 3.76
C ILE A 221 -2.87 13.51 2.60
N SER A 222 -1.94 13.28 1.69
CA SER A 222 -1.98 13.88 0.37
C SER A 222 -2.76 12.99 -0.58
N SER A 223 -3.58 13.61 -1.41
CA SER A 223 -4.37 12.91 -2.41
C SER A 223 -4.28 13.62 -3.75
N THR A 224 -4.34 12.84 -4.82
CA THR A 224 -4.46 13.34 -6.18
C THR A 224 -5.42 12.48 -6.98
N SER A 225 -6.02 13.06 -8.01
CA SER A 225 -6.86 12.33 -8.94
C SER A 225 -6.58 12.77 -10.37
N VAL A 226 -6.61 11.81 -11.29
CA VAL A 226 -6.38 12.06 -12.72
C VAL A 226 -7.50 11.41 -13.52
N THR A 227 -8.15 12.19 -14.36
CA THR A 227 -9.12 11.68 -15.33
C THR A 227 -8.37 11.06 -16.49
N MET A 228 -8.69 9.79 -16.78
CA MET A 228 -8.05 9.00 -17.84
C MET A 228 -9.02 8.82 -19.00
N ALA A 229 -9.24 9.91 -19.74
CA ALA A 229 -10.15 9.87 -20.88
C ALA A 229 -9.73 8.81 -21.90
N SER A 230 -10.70 8.04 -22.39
CA SER A 230 -10.48 6.96 -23.36
C SER A 230 -9.64 5.76 -22.88
N LEU A 231 -9.36 5.62 -21.58
CA LEU A 231 -8.67 4.44 -21.08
C LEU A 231 -9.52 3.19 -21.31
N GLY A 232 -9.02 2.28 -22.14
CA GLY A 232 -9.58 0.96 -22.42
C GLY A 232 -9.28 -0.09 -21.34
N SER A 233 -9.33 -1.36 -21.71
CA SER A 233 -8.97 -2.46 -20.83
C SER A 233 -7.46 -2.44 -20.54
N ILE A 234 -7.09 -2.61 -19.28
CA ILE A 234 -5.70 -2.72 -18.84
C ILE A 234 -5.26 -4.18 -18.67
N SER A 235 -6.05 -5.12 -19.20
CA SER A 235 -5.78 -6.56 -19.14
C SER A 235 -4.62 -6.96 -20.04
N THR A 236 -3.78 -7.82 -19.53
CA THR A 236 -2.75 -8.49 -20.32
C THR A 236 -2.26 -9.75 -19.63
N THR A 237 -2.06 -10.82 -20.39
CA THR A 237 -1.42 -12.06 -19.92
C THR A 237 0.12 -11.94 -19.86
N ALA A 238 0.69 -10.86 -20.43
CA ALA A 238 2.13 -10.63 -20.41
C ALA A 238 2.62 -9.95 -19.13
N GLN A 239 1.71 -9.58 -18.23
CA GLN A 239 2.02 -8.86 -17.00
C GLN A 239 1.61 -9.68 -15.77
N GLU A 240 2.35 -9.55 -14.69
CA GLU A 240 2.06 -10.17 -13.41
C GLU A 240 1.73 -9.11 -12.37
N PHE A 241 0.79 -9.41 -11.49
CA PHE A 241 0.56 -8.64 -10.28
C PHE A 241 1.65 -8.96 -9.26
N GLY A 242 2.19 -7.96 -8.58
CA GLY A 242 3.20 -8.22 -7.57
C GLY A 242 3.84 -6.99 -6.93
N PHE A 243 4.91 -7.27 -6.21
CA PHE A 243 5.72 -6.36 -5.41
C PHE A 243 7.21 -6.62 -5.63
N GLY A 244 8.05 -5.64 -5.30
CA GLY A 244 9.50 -5.76 -5.43
C GLY A 244 9.99 -5.55 -6.86
N ALA A 245 11.13 -6.15 -7.23
CA ALA A 245 11.63 -6.08 -8.58
C ALA A 245 10.63 -6.70 -9.55
N VAL A 246 10.57 -6.18 -10.75
CA VAL A 246 9.77 -6.78 -11.81
C VAL A 246 10.66 -7.78 -12.56
N PRO A 247 10.43 -9.11 -12.41
CA PRO A 247 11.21 -10.09 -13.11
C PRO A 247 10.83 -10.09 -14.59
N ALA A 248 11.62 -9.46 -15.42
CA ALA A 248 11.50 -9.56 -16.85
C ALA A 248 12.78 -9.11 -17.56
N ALA A 249 12.89 -9.43 -18.84
CA ALA A 249 14.06 -9.30 -19.68
C ALA A 249 14.63 -7.89 -19.89
N ALA A 250 14.07 -6.88 -19.28
CA ALA A 250 14.66 -5.54 -19.16
C ALA A 250 14.25 -5.00 -17.79
N PRO A 251 15.17 -4.83 -16.83
CA PRO A 251 14.88 -4.28 -15.53
C PRO A 251 14.51 -2.81 -15.66
N SER A 252 13.23 -2.53 -15.84
CA SER A 252 12.72 -1.16 -15.70
C SER A 252 12.53 -0.77 -14.25
N PHE A 253 12.48 -1.77 -13.35
CA PHE A 253 12.33 -1.59 -11.92
C PHE A 253 13.28 -2.49 -11.14
N ASN A 254 13.98 -1.91 -10.20
CA ASN A 254 14.74 -2.64 -9.22
C ASN A 254 13.94 -2.83 -7.93
N GLY A 255 14.41 -3.71 -7.07
CA GLY A 255 13.99 -3.80 -5.69
C GLY A 255 14.40 -2.56 -4.89
N GLY A 256 14.73 -2.73 -3.63
CA GLY A 256 15.07 -1.65 -2.69
C GLY A 256 13.91 -1.25 -1.82
N ALA A 257 12.71 -1.71 -2.12
CA ALA A 257 11.51 -1.47 -1.34
C ALA A 257 11.34 -2.51 -0.21
N TRP A 258 10.81 -2.05 0.90
CA TRP A 258 10.31 -2.84 2.01
C TRP A 258 8.79 -2.76 2.01
N VAL A 259 8.12 -3.91 2.16
CA VAL A 259 6.66 -4.02 2.18
C VAL A 259 6.23 -4.75 3.45
N GLN A 260 5.35 -4.15 4.24
CA GLN A 260 4.77 -4.78 5.42
C GLN A 260 3.51 -5.55 5.09
N TRP A 261 2.62 -4.93 4.34
CA TRP A 261 1.39 -5.53 3.85
C TRP A 261 0.95 -4.86 2.54
N ALA A 262 0.13 -5.60 1.82
CA ALA A 262 -0.51 -5.13 0.62
C ALA A 262 -1.85 -5.83 0.43
N TRP A 263 -2.73 -5.22 -0.36
CA TRP A 263 -4.05 -5.76 -0.66
C TRP A 263 -4.56 -5.27 -2.01
N PHE A 264 -5.53 -6.01 -2.55
CA PHE A 264 -6.15 -5.72 -3.84
C PHE A 264 -7.62 -6.15 -3.84
N ALA A 265 -8.47 -5.35 -4.47
CA ALA A 265 -9.86 -5.69 -4.78
C ALA A 265 -10.24 -5.12 -6.15
N SER A 266 -11.13 -5.78 -6.87
CA SER A 266 -11.60 -5.34 -8.19
C SER A 266 -13.09 -5.60 -8.38
N GLY A 267 -13.69 -4.95 -9.37
CA GLY A 267 -15.11 -5.03 -9.67
C GLY A 267 -15.90 -3.85 -9.12
N THR A 268 -17.23 -3.97 -9.07
CA THR A 268 -18.13 -2.89 -8.66
C THR A 268 -17.90 -2.42 -7.23
N GLN A 269 -17.41 -3.27 -6.34
CA GLN A 269 -17.01 -2.89 -4.98
C GLN A 269 -15.86 -1.88 -4.94
N ALA A 270 -15.10 -1.74 -6.03
CA ALA A 270 -13.96 -0.82 -6.15
C ALA A 270 -14.38 0.53 -6.75
N GLU A 271 -15.67 0.82 -6.86
CA GLU A 271 -16.24 2.03 -7.44
C GLU A 271 -16.62 3.05 -6.35
N GLY A 272 -16.71 4.31 -6.76
CA GLY A 272 -17.12 5.41 -5.91
C GLY A 272 -15.99 6.36 -5.54
N SER A 273 -16.31 7.64 -5.54
CA SER A 273 -15.32 8.72 -5.41
C SER A 273 -14.69 8.81 -4.01
N SER A 274 -15.35 8.29 -2.98
CA SER A 274 -14.87 8.30 -1.60
C SER A 274 -14.19 7.00 -1.17
N LEU A 275 -14.18 5.96 -2.01
CA LEU A 275 -13.73 4.63 -1.57
C LEU A 275 -12.27 4.62 -1.12
N ALA A 276 -11.37 5.22 -1.89
CA ALA A 276 -9.96 5.30 -1.51
C ALA A 276 -9.77 6.03 -0.17
N GLN A 277 -10.57 7.07 0.08
CA GLN A 277 -10.60 7.78 1.35
C GLN A 277 -11.11 6.89 2.48
N THR A 278 -12.22 6.20 2.28
CA THR A 278 -12.80 5.32 3.29
C THR A 278 -11.86 4.18 3.65
N CYS A 279 -11.18 3.58 2.67
CA CYS A 279 -10.15 2.57 2.93
C CYS A 279 -8.98 3.15 3.74
N SER A 280 -8.48 4.32 3.37
CA SER A 280 -7.41 4.99 4.12
C SER A 280 -7.82 5.27 5.57
N GLN A 281 -9.03 5.80 5.79
CA GLN A 281 -9.56 6.06 7.13
C GLN A 281 -9.71 4.77 7.96
N GLY A 282 -10.22 3.70 7.35
CA GLY A 282 -10.31 2.39 7.99
C GLY A 282 -8.94 1.85 8.42
N LEU A 283 -7.89 2.19 7.70
CA LEU A 283 -6.51 1.89 8.05
C LEU A 283 -5.94 2.80 9.16
N GLY A 284 -6.70 3.79 9.61
CA GLY A 284 -6.36 4.64 10.75
C GLY A 284 -5.40 5.79 10.44
N TRP A 285 -5.34 6.25 9.19
CA TRP A 285 -4.32 7.23 8.77
C TRP A 285 -4.84 8.60 8.36
N GLU A 286 -6.13 8.76 8.28
CA GLU A 286 -6.76 10.05 8.06
C GLU A 286 -7.28 10.62 9.38
N GLN A 287 -6.44 11.30 10.14
CA GLN A 287 -6.90 12.20 11.22
C GLN A 287 -6.01 13.42 11.32
#